data_b5bf2e296a276a59bfa9b73b38efccb7
#
_entry.id   b5bf2e296a276a59bfa9b73b38efccb7
#
_cell.length_a   1.000
_cell.length_b   1.000
_cell.length_c   1.000
_cell.angle_alpha   90.00
_cell.angle_beta   90.00
_cell.angle_gamma   90.00
#
_symmetry.space_group_name_H-M   'P 1'
#
loop_
_entity.id
_entity.type
_entity.pdbx_description
1 polymer ?
#
loop_
_entity_poly.entity_id
_entity_poly.type
_entity_poly.pdbx_seq_one_letter_code
_entity_poly.pdbx_strand_id
1 'polypeptide(L)'
;SSSGSAVAVAKGLISFSLGTDTAGSGRVPASFNNILGYKPTRGIISNRGIIPACRSLDCVSVFGLQVSDILEVLLVLEEWDPQDPFSRKKKILTSKSFPERPKVALLEDDQLDFFGDSIARKAYDKSVSVLAESGLYPDTVDLSPFLEAAELLYSGPWVAERHLATSPLITDSP
;
A
#
# COMPACT_ATOMS: atom_id res chain seq x y z
N SER A 1 -10.77 -0.16 5.03
CA SER A 1 -9.93 0.89 4.40
C SER A 1 -9.72 2.06 5.34
N SER A 2 -8.52 2.66 5.29
CA SER A 2 -8.13 3.81 6.12
C SER A 2 -8.67 5.13 5.55
N SER A 3 -9.94 5.15 5.14
CA SER A 3 -10.53 6.27 4.41
C SER A 3 -10.62 7.55 5.25
N GLY A 4 -10.94 7.44 6.54
CA GLY A 4 -10.99 8.58 7.45
C GLY A 4 -9.63 9.27 7.60
N SER A 5 -8.55 8.48 7.70
CA SER A 5 -7.17 8.99 7.74
C SER A 5 -6.82 9.76 6.46
N ALA A 6 -7.16 9.20 5.30
CA ALA A 6 -6.90 9.86 4.02
C ALA A 6 -7.69 11.16 3.86
N VAL A 7 -8.98 11.15 4.21
CA VAL A 7 -9.85 12.36 4.15
C VAL A 7 -9.34 13.47 5.06
N ALA A 8 -8.87 13.13 6.27
CA ALA A 8 -8.36 14.11 7.22
C ALA A 8 -7.14 14.88 6.66
N VAL A 9 -6.22 14.17 6.00
CA VAL A 9 -5.08 14.79 5.32
C VAL A 9 -5.52 15.60 4.11
N ALA A 10 -6.38 15.02 3.26
CA ALA A 10 -6.87 15.69 2.05
C ALA A 10 -7.64 17.00 2.34
N LYS A 11 -8.30 17.07 3.49
CA LYS A 11 -9.00 18.27 3.97
C LYS A 11 -8.10 19.28 4.70
N GLY A 12 -6.80 18.97 4.85
CA GLY A 12 -5.87 19.83 5.57
C GLY A 12 -6.14 19.92 7.07
N LEU A 13 -6.86 18.96 7.64
CA LEU A 13 -7.13 18.93 9.08
C LEU A 13 -5.90 18.50 9.89
N ILE A 14 -5.04 17.73 9.29
CA ILE A 14 -3.79 17.21 9.87
C ILE A 14 -2.70 17.14 8.78
N SER A 15 -1.44 17.25 9.18
CA SER A 15 -0.30 17.25 8.26
C SER A 15 -0.02 15.87 7.67
N PHE A 16 -0.18 14.82 8.46
CA PHE A 16 -0.06 13.43 8.04
C PHE A 16 -0.99 12.55 8.87
N SER A 17 -1.20 11.32 8.43
CA SER A 17 -1.91 10.31 9.22
C SER A 17 -1.34 8.93 8.97
N LEU A 18 -1.62 8.03 9.90
CA LEU A 18 -1.31 6.62 9.77
C LEU A 18 -2.57 5.83 9.42
N GLY A 19 -2.38 4.73 8.73
CA GLY A 19 -3.40 3.74 8.45
C GLY A 19 -2.78 2.36 8.34
N THR A 20 -3.57 1.39 7.93
CA THR A 20 -3.10 0.04 7.64
C THR A 20 -3.38 -0.32 6.20
N ASP A 21 -2.51 -1.10 5.61
CA ASP A 21 -2.64 -1.59 4.24
C ASP A 21 -2.34 -3.09 4.21
N THR A 22 -3.37 -3.90 4.31
CA THR A 22 -3.29 -5.36 4.18
C THR A 22 -3.45 -5.79 2.72
N ALA A 23 -4.35 -5.10 1.99
CA ALA A 23 -4.72 -5.42 0.61
C ALA A 23 -4.97 -4.17 -0.25
N GLY A 24 -4.45 -3.00 0.14
CA GLY A 24 -4.65 -1.74 -0.57
C GLY A 24 -5.23 -0.61 0.29
N SER A 25 -5.58 -0.87 1.56
CA SER A 25 -6.32 0.08 2.41
C SER A 25 -5.55 1.36 2.78
N GLY A 26 -4.25 1.44 2.51
CA GLY A 26 -3.45 2.67 2.58
C GLY A 26 -3.37 3.37 1.22
N ARG A 27 -3.20 2.62 0.14
CA ARG A 27 -2.99 3.16 -1.22
C ARG A 27 -4.29 3.60 -1.90
N VAL A 28 -5.32 2.76 -1.82
CA VAL A 28 -6.62 3.03 -2.48
C VAL A 28 -7.28 4.31 -1.97
N PRO A 29 -7.47 4.52 -0.65
CA PRO A 29 -8.08 5.77 -0.18
C PRO A 29 -7.22 7.00 -0.47
N ALA A 30 -5.90 6.90 -0.53
CA ALA A 30 -5.03 7.99 -0.96
C ALA A 30 -5.30 8.39 -2.40
N SER A 31 -5.40 7.42 -3.31
CA SER A 31 -5.72 7.64 -4.72
C SER A 31 -7.07 8.35 -4.88
N PHE A 32 -8.10 7.89 -4.19
CA PHE A 32 -9.44 8.50 -4.26
C PHE A 32 -9.50 9.92 -3.68
N ASN A 33 -8.55 10.30 -2.82
CA ASN A 33 -8.49 11.62 -2.21
C ASN A 33 -7.40 12.51 -2.83
N ASN A 34 -6.74 12.07 -3.90
CA ASN A 34 -5.65 12.79 -4.57
C ASN A 34 -4.54 13.24 -3.62
N ILE A 35 -4.12 12.33 -2.75
CA ILE A 35 -3.00 12.50 -1.81
C ILE A 35 -2.01 11.34 -1.96
N LEU A 36 -0.88 11.41 -1.28
CA LEU A 36 0.08 10.33 -1.24
C LEU A 36 -0.29 9.31 -0.17
N GLY A 37 -0.28 8.03 -0.54
CA GLY A 37 -0.42 6.91 0.38
C GLY A 37 0.78 5.98 0.22
N TYR A 38 1.64 5.95 1.22
CA TYR A 38 2.84 5.15 1.21
C TYR A 38 2.70 3.90 2.06
N LYS A 39 2.80 2.76 1.40
CA LYS A 39 2.92 1.45 2.06
C LYS A 39 4.37 1.01 2.02
N PRO A 40 5.10 1.05 3.14
CA PRO A 40 6.48 0.59 3.18
C PRO A 40 6.57 -0.93 2.94
N THR A 41 7.79 -1.43 2.84
CA THR A 41 8.02 -2.87 2.93
C THR A 41 7.52 -3.36 4.29
N ARG A 42 6.78 -4.46 4.28
CA ARG A 42 6.23 -5.05 5.50
C ARG A 42 7.33 -5.35 6.53
N GLY A 43 7.03 -5.01 7.78
CA GLY A 43 7.92 -5.22 8.92
C GLY A 43 9.00 -4.14 9.12
N ILE A 44 9.02 -3.11 8.28
CA ILE A 44 9.88 -1.94 8.50
C ILE A 44 9.32 -1.05 9.63
N ILE A 45 7.99 -0.92 9.68
CA ILE A 45 7.28 -0.34 10.81
C ILE A 45 6.65 -1.50 11.57
N SER A 46 6.77 -1.52 12.90
CA SER A 46 6.14 -2.54 13.74
C SER A 46 4.62 -2.47 13.66
N ASN A 47 3.98 -3.63 13.63
CA ASN A 47 2.52 -3.76 13.71
C ASN A 47 2.04 -3.99 15.16
N ARG A 48 2.92 -3.90 16.15
CA ARG A 48 2.53 -4.07 17.55
C ARG A 48 1.57 -2.96 17.99
N GLY A 49 0.48 -3.33 18.63
CA GLY A 49 -0.58 -2.39 19.02
C GLY A 49 -1.60 -2.09 17.91
N ILE A 50 -1.42 -2.61 16.71
CA ILE A 50 -2.40 -2.52 15.63
C ILE A 50 -3.43 -3.64 15.79
N ILE A 51 -4.70 -3.32 15.61
CA ILE A 51 -5.76 -4.33 15.51
C ILE A 51 -5.56 -5.11 14.22
N PRO A 52 -5.29 -6.42 14.28
CA PRO A 52 -4.92 -7.16 13.09
C PRO A 52 -6.13 -7.46 12.21
N ALA A 53 -5.95 -7.31 10.90
CA ALA A 53 -6.83 -7.89 9.89
C ALA A 53 -6.25 -9.23 9.39
N CYS A 54 -4.96 -9.25 9.10
CA CYS A 54 -4.19 -10.43 8.74
C CYS A 54 -2.72 -10.15 9.12
N ARG A 55 -2.26 -10.67 10.26
CA ARG A 55 -0.96 -10.31 10.87
C ARG A 55 0.22 -10.50 9.92
N SER A 56 0.18 -11.55 9.11
CA SER A 56 1.25 -11.85 8.16
C SER A 56 1.29 -10.91 6.96
N LEU A 57 0.23 -10.13 6.70
CA LEU A 57 0.11 -9.20 5.58
C LEU A 57 -0.01 -7.75 6.01
N ASP A 58 -0.52 -7.50 7.21
CA ASP A 58 -0.73 -6.13 7.71
C ASP A 58 0.54 -5.29 7.60
N CYS A 59 0.36 -4.05 7.18
CA CYS A 59 1.43 -3.09 7.04
C CYS A 59 0.93 -1.70 7.42
N VAL A 60 1.62 -1.04 8.34
CA VAL A 60 1.35 0.37 8.62
C VAL A 60 1.67 1.20 7.38
N SER A 61 0.76 2.08 7.00
CA SER A 61 0.89 3.01 5.88
C SER A 61 0.83 4.46 6.35
N VAL A 62 1.44 5.35 5.58
CA VAL A 62 1.52 6.79 5.87
C VAL A 62 0.80 7.56 4.78
N PHE A 63 -0.05 8.50 5.17
CA PHE A 63 -0.69 9.47 4.27
C PHE A 63 -0.06 10.84 4.45
N GLY A 64 0.20 11.53 3.35
CA GLY A 64 0.76 12.88 3.32
C GLY A 64 0.43 13.60 2.02
N LEU A 65 0.70 14.89 1.97
CA LEU A 65 0.51 15.69 0.76
C LEU A 65 1.76 15.70 -0.12
N GLN A 66 2.94 15.56 0.48
CA GLN A 66 4.22 15.57 -0.23
C GLN A 66 5.08 14.36 0.17
N VAL A 67 5.99 13.97 -0.72
CA VAL A 67 6.93 12.88 -0.46
C VAL A 67 7.84 13.22 0.73
N SER A 68 8.26 14.48 0.86
CA SER A 68 9.05 14.95 2.00
C SER A 68 8.38 14.66 3.34
N ASP A 69 7.07 14.94 3.45
CA ASP A 69 6.31 14.73 4.69
C ASP A 69 6.31 13.25 5.07
N ILE A 70 6.11 12.38 4.09
CA ILE A 70 6.14 10.93 4.28
C ILE A 70 7.53 10.47 4.73
N LEU A 71 8.59 10.98 4.13
CA LEU A 71 9.95 10.61 4.48
C LEU A 71 10.30 11.03 5.90
N GLU A 72 9.90 12.21 6.35
CA GLU A 72 10.10 12.67 7.74
C GLU A 72 9.39 11.75 8.74
N VAL A 73 8.15 11.35 8.45
CA VAL A 73 7.39 10.41 9.29
C VAL A 73 8.08 9.04 9.32
N LEU A 74 8.57 8.56 8.17
CA LEU A 74 9.27 7.27 8.09
C LEU A 74 10.56 7.25 8.89
N LEU A 75 11.34 8.34 8.91
CA LEU A 75 12.55 8.46 9.71
C LEU A 75 12.30 8.20 11.21
N VAL A 76 11.09 8.54 11.69
CA VAL A 76 10.68 8.31 13.07
C VAL A 76 10.12 6.90 13.29
N LEU A 77 9.39 6.36 12.31
CA LEU A 77 8.67 5.10 12.45
C LEU A 77 9.51 3.86 12.08
N GLU A 78 10.57 4.04 11.32
CA GLU A 78 11.43 2.95 10.84
C GLU A 78 12.35 2.45 11.97
N GLU A 79 11.80 1.60 12.84
CA GLU A 79 12.56 1.01 13.93
C GLU A 79 12.28 -0.49 14.06
N TRP A 80 13.33 -1.26 14.36
CA TRP A 80 13.17 -2.67 14.65
C TRP A 80 12.55 -2.87 16.04
N ASP A 81 11.44 -3.58 16.07
CA ASP A 81 10.77 -3.98 17.30
C ASP A 81 11.02 -5.48 17.58
N PRO A 82 11.79 -5.84 18.62
CA PRO A 82 12.05 -7.24 18.95
C PRO A 82 10.82 -8.01 19.43
N GLN A 83 9.74 -7.31 19.77
CA GLN A 83 8.48 -7.93 20.22
C GLN A 83 7.49 -8.16 19.07
N ASP A 84 7.77 -7.64 17.88
CA ASP A 84 7.00 -7.94 16.67
C ASP A 84 7.74 -9.01 15.85
N PRO A 85 7.19 -10.23 15.74
CA PRO A 85 7.84 -11.33 15.01
C PRO A 85 8.02 -11.03 13.52
N PHE A 86 7.29 -10.06 12.96
CA PHE A 86 7.39 -9.64 11.57
C PHE A 86 8.30 -8.43 11.38
N SER A 87 8.76 -7.78 12.45
CA SER A 87 9.64 -6.63 12.35
C SER A 87 11.00 -7.00 11.78
N ARG A 88 11.56 -6.10 10.96
CA ARG A 88 12.83 -6.28 10.26
C ARG A 88 13.90 -5.35 10.79
N LYS A 89 15.12 -5.87 10.99
CA LYS A 89 16.29 -5.08 11.45
C LYS A 89 16.85 -4.11 10.39
N LYS A 90 16.39 -4.21 9.14
CA LYS A 90 16.97 -3.48 8.02
C LYS A 90 16.29 -2.14 7.84
N LYS A 91 17.04 -1.04 7.95
CA LYS A 91 16.60 0.28 7.49
C LYS A 91 16.60 0.32 5.96
N ILE A 92 15.50 0.76 5.35
CA ILE A 92 15.35 0.82 3.89
C ILE A 92 15.84 2.16 3.33
N LEU A 93 15.80 3.24 4.13
CA LEU A 93 16.25 4.57 3.72
C LEU A 93 17.78 4.70 3.58
N THR A 94 18.46 3.64 3.15
CA THR A 94 19.83 3.77 2.65
C THR A 94 19.74 4.17 1.18
N SER A 95 20.19 5.36 0.87
CA SER A 95 20.20 5.94 -0.47
C SER A 95 20.93 5.04 -1.46
N LYS A 96 20.18 4.19 -2.15
CA LYS A 96 20.64 3.70 -3.44
C LYS A 96 20.22 4.78 -4.44
N SER A 97 21.16 5.26 -5.22
CA SER A 97 20.85 6.11 -6.36
C SER A 97 19.79 5.43 -7.23
N PHE A 98 18.82 6.20 -7.64
CA PHE A 98 17.82 5.72 -8.61
C PHE A 98 18.57 5.25 -9.86
N PRO A 99 18.22 4.10 -10.48
CA PRO A 99 18.88 3.63 -11.68
C PRO A 99 18.80 4.69 -12.79
N GLU A 100 19.84 4.82 -13.57
CA GLU A 100 19.86 5.75 -14.71
C GLU A 100 18.73 5.46 -15.72
N ARG A 101 18.34 4.19 -15.84
CA ARG A 101 17.23 3.71 -16.67
C ARG A 101 16.36 2.76 -15.87
N PRO A 102 15.43 3.26 -15.06
CA PRO A 102 14.54 2.39 -14.32
C PRO A 102 13.57 1.68 -15.27
N LYS A 103 13.38 0.40 -15.04
CA LYS A 103 12.32 -0.36 -15.71
C LYS A 103 10.98 -0.05 -15.07
N VAL A 104 9.99 0.22 -15.90
CA VAL A 104 8.59 0.42 -15.48
C VAL A 104 7.76 -0.67 -16.12
N ALA A 105 6.98 -1.38 -15.32
CA ALA A 105 6.06 -2.39 -15.81
C ALA A 105 4.66 -1.81 -15.96
N LEU A 106 4.00 -2.09 -17.08
CA LEU A 106 2.59 -1.83 -17.29
C LEU A 106 1.85 -3.16 -17.44
N LEU A 107 0.56 -3.14 -17.17
CA LEU A 107 -0.31 -4.27 -17.46
C LEU A 107 -0.53 -4.39 -18.96
N GLU A 108 -0.74 -5.61 -19.43
CA GLU A 108 -1.25 -5.86 -20.77
C GLU A 108 -2.65 -5.23 -20.92
N ASP A 109 -2.98 -4.76 -22.11
CA ASP A 109 -4.20 -3.95 -22.33
C ASP A 109 -5.48 -4.75 -22.06
N ASP A 110 -5.46 -6.06 -22.28
CA ASP A 110 -6.54 -6.99 -21.98
C ASP A 110 -6.73 -7.28 -20.49
N GLN A 111 -5.73 -6.94 -19.66
CA GLN A 111 -5.81 -7.03 -18.19
C GLN A 111 -6.27 -5.71 -17.53
N LEU A 112 -6.47 -4.66 -18.33
CA LEU A 112 -6.92 -3.36 -17.86
C LEU A 112 -8.45 -3.27 -17.88
N ASP A 113 -9.09 -3.34 -16.72
CA ASP A 113 -10.53 -3.13 -16.58
C ASP A 113 -10.83 -1.81 -15.85
N PHE A 114 -11.51 -0.92 -16.53
CA PHE A 114 -11.99 0.36 -16.00
C PHE A 114 -13.49 0.34 -15.71
N PHE A 115 -14.17 -0.79 -15.82
CA PHE A 115 -15.60 -0.95 -15.56
C PHE A 115 -16.48 0.07 -16.29
N GLY A 116 -16.08 0.47 -17.50
CA GLY A 116 -16.76 1.48 -18.30
C GLY A 116 -16.42 2.93 -17.97
N ASP A 117 -15.54 3.19 -16.99
CA ASP A 117 -15.09 4.55 -16.68
C ASP A 117 -14.06 5.06 -17.70
N SER A 118 -14.53 5.77 -18.70
CA SER A 118 -13.70 6.36 -19.75
C SER A 118 -12.80 7.50 -19.24
N ILE A 119 -13.12 8.12 -18.09
CA ILE A 119 -12.30 9.17 -17.49
C ILE A 119 -11.08 8.54 -16.84
N ALA A 120 -11.28 7.45 -16.08
CA ALA A 120 -10.19 6.68 -15.49
C ALA A 120 -9.25 6.12 -16.58
N ARG A 121 -9.80 5.58 -17.68
CA ARG A 121 -8.98 5.12 -18.81
C ARG A 121 -8.12 6.24 -19.39
N LYS A 122 -8.70 7.40 -19.68
CA LYS A 122 -7.95 8.55 -20.20
C LYS A 122 -6.87 9.04 -19.23
N ALA A 123 -7.15 9.03 -17.93
CA ALA A 123 -6.18 9.42 -16.91
C ALA A 123 -5.01 8.43 -16.85
N TYR A 124 -5.27 7.13 -16.98
CA TYR A 124 -4.25 6.11 -17.09
C TYR A 124 -3.37 6.32 -18.33
N ASP A 125 -3.97 6.45 -19.52
CA ASP A 125 -3.24 6.65 -20.79
C ASP A 125 -2.37 7.90 -20.74
N LYS A 126 -2.88 9.01 -20.15
CA LYS A 126 -2.10 10.21 -19.90
C LYS A 126 -0.92 9.98 -18.98
N SER A 127 -1.10 9.22 -17.92
CA SER A 127 -0.02 8.88 -16.98
C SER A 127 1.09 8.08 -17.65
N VAL A 128 0.73 7.12 -18.51
CA VAL A 128 1.67 6.36 -19.32
C VAL A 128 2.45 7.27 -20.26
N SER A 129 1.79 8.24 -20.91
CA SER A 129 2.45 9.21 -21.77
C SER A 129 3.47 10.06 -21.01
N VAL A 130 3.11 10.54 -19.82
CA VAL A 130 4.02 11.32 -18.95
C VAL A 130 5.25 10.50 -18.56
N LEU A 131 5.09 9.21 -18.26
CA LEU A 131 6.23 8.32 -17.99
C LEU A 131 7.18 8.24 -19.20
N ALA A 132 6.63 8.03 -20.39
CA ALA A 132 7.43 7.98 -21.61
C ALA A 132 8.16 9.31 -21.91
N GLU A 133 7.48 10.45 -21.74
CA GLU A 133 8.07 11.80 -21.88
C GLU A 133 9.19 12.04 -20.85
N SER A 134 9.11 11.41 -19.68
CA SER A 134 10.15 11.46 -18.65
C SER A 134 11.34 10.53 -18.93
N GLY A 135 11.39 9.87 -20.09
CA GLY A 135 12.46 8.95 -20.48
C GLY A 135 12.37 7.56 -19.83
N LEU A 136 11.21 7.23 -19.25
CA LEU A 136 10.91 5.92 -18.71
C LEU A 136 10.17 5.11 -19.77
N TYR A 137 10.79 4.05 -20.24
CA TYR A 137 10.16 3.18 -21.25
C TYR A 137 9.52 1.98 -20.54
N PRO A 138 8.17 1.96 -20.49
CA PRO A 138 7.48 0.85 -19.86
C PRO A 138 7.55 -0.41 -20.73
N ASP A 139 7.59 -1.54 -20.04
CA ASP A 139 7.46 -2.88 -20.61
C ASP A 139 6.17 -3.51 -20.07
N THR A 140 5.50 -4.34 -20.86
CA THR A 140 4.27 -5.00 -20.41
C THR A 140 4.59 -6.24 -19.58
N VAL A 141 3.76 -6.51 -18.59
CA VAL A 141 3.88 -7.69 -17.73
C VAL A 141 2.52 -8.36 -17.54
N ASP A 142 2.52 -9.67 -17.53
CA ASP A 142 1.36 -10.47 -17.14
C ASP A 142 1.14 -10.37 -15.62
N LEU A 143 -0.04 -9.90 -15.21
CA LEU A 143 -0.44 -9.77 -13.81
C LEU A 143 -1.12 -11.03 -13.26
N SER A 144 -1.47 -12.01 -14.08
CA SER A 144 -2.24 -13.19 -13.66
C SER A 144 -1.69 -13.86 -12.40
N PRO A 145 -0.38 -14.11 -12.23
CA PRO A 145 0.14 -14.74 -11.01
C PRO A 145 -0.06 -13.89 -9.75
N PHE A 146 -0.09 -12.57 -9.90
CA PHE A 146 -0.35 -11.65 -8.79
C PHE A 146 -1.83 -11.61 -8.41
N LEU A 147 -2.73 -11.73 -9.38
CA LEU A 147 -4.17 -11.82 -9.14
C LEU A 147 -4.53 -13.13 -8.45
N GLU A 148 -3.97 -14.26 -8.88
CA GLU A 148 -4.10 -15.56 -8.21
C GLU A 148 -3.64 -15.48 -6.74
N ALA A 149 -2.49 -14.85 -6.49
CA ALA A 149 -2.01 -14.64 -5.12
C ALA A 149 -2.96 -13.74 -4.31
N ALA A 150 -3.55 -12.71 -4.93
CA ALA A 150 -4.49 -11.81 -4.25
C ALA A 150 -5.82 -12.51 -3.87
N GLU A 151 -6.29 -13.46 -4.68
CA GLU A 151 -7.49 -14.26 -4.38
C GLU A 151 -7.36 -15.06 -3.09
N LEU A 152 -6.16 -15.51 -2.75
CA LEU A 152 -5.90 -16.26 -1.50
C LEU A 152 -6.26 -15.47 -0.24
N LEU A 153 -6.35 -14.13 -0.33
CA LEU A 153 -6.78 -13.28 0.78
C LEU A 153 -8.26 -13.49 1.13
N TYR A 154 -9.08 -13.92 0.19
CA TYR A 154 -10.53 -14.05 0.32
C TYR A 154 -11.00 -15.51 0.25
N SER A 155 -10.27 -16.39 -0.39
CA SER A 155 -10.63 -17.79 -0.60
C SER A 155 -9.59 -18.79 -0.09
N GLY A 156 -8.46 -18.30 0.45
CA GLY A 156 -7.32 -19.10 0.87
C GLY A 156 -7.05 -19.11 2.37
N PRO A 157 -5.86 -19.54 2.78
CA PRO A 157 -5.47 -19.71 4.19
C PRO A 157 -5.50 -18.41 5.01
N TRP A 158 -5.41 -17.25 4.38
CA TRP A 158 -5.49 -15.96 5.08
C TRP A 158 -6.87 -15.67 5.66
N VAL A 159 -7.92 -16.35 5.20
CA VAL A 159 -9.24 -16.30 5.85
C VAL A 159 -9.17 -16.90 7.26
N ALA A 160 -8.46 -18.02 7.43
CA ALA A 160 -8.23 -18.63 8.73
C ALA A 160 -7.40 -17.70 9.65
N GLU A 161 -6.39 -17.03 9.12
CA GLU A 161 -5.61 -16.07 9.88
C GLU A 161 -6.45 -14.87 10.37
N ARG A 162 -7.36 -14.36 9.54
CA ARG A 162 -8.34 -13.33 9.95
C ARG A 162 -9.25 -13.83 11.06
N HIS A 163 -9.74 -15.05 10.95
CA HIS A 163 -10.56 -15.66 12.00
C HIS A 163 -9.80 -15.73 13.32
N LEU A 164 -8.53 -16.17 13.32
CA LEU A 164 -7.69 -16.21 14.50
C LEU A 164 -7.53 -14.84 15.17
N ALA A 165 -7.45 -13.77 14.37
CA ALA A 165 -7.32 -12.42 14.90
C ALA A 165 -8.56 -11.93 15.65
N THR A 166 -9.74 -12.43 15.29
CA THR A 166 -11.04 -12.02 15.85
C THR A 166 -11.70 -13.09 16.71
N SER A 167 -11.19 -14.33 16.70
CA SER A 167 -11.84 -15.48 17.36
C SER A 167 -12.11 -15.29 18.84
N PRO A 168 -11.24 -14.69 19.68
CA PRO A 168 -11.56 -14.45 21.07
C PRO A 168 -12.83 -13.62 21.24
N LEU A 169 -12.97 -12.54 20.44
CA LEU A 169 -14.15 -11.68 20.51
C LEU A 169 -15.42 -12.40 20.03
N ILE A 170 -15.33 -13.13 18.93
CA ILE A 170 -16.48 -13.87 18.36
C ILE A 170 -16.90 -15.01 19.28
N THR A 171 -15.96 -15.66 19.98
CA THR A 171 -16.24 -16.77 20.90
C THR A 171 -16.84 -16.28 22.20
N ASP A 172 -16.31 -15.18 22.75
CA ASP A 172 -16.68 -14.68 24.07
C ASP A 172 -17.90 -13.74 24.02
N SER A 173 -18.22 -13.18 22.84
CA SER A 173 -19.33 -12.24 22.62
C SER A 173 -19.94 -12.44 21.23
N PRO A 174 -20.62 -13.59 21.00
CA PRO A 174 -21.20 -13.95 19.70
C PRO A 174 -22.35 -13.03 19.25
#